data_3f4839f1cb7370f61027e4f0430ca5eb
#
_entry.id   3f4839f1cb7370f61027e4f0430ca5eb
#
_cell.length_a   1.000
_cell.length_b   1.000
_cell.length_c   1.000
_cell.angle_alpha   90.00
_cell.angle_beta   90.00
_cell.angle_gamma   90.00
#
_symmetry.space_group_name_H-M   'P 1'
#
loop_
_entity.id
_entity.type
_entity.pdbx_description
1 polymer ?
#
loop_
_entity_poly.entity_id
_entity_poly.type
_entity_poly.pdbx_seq_one_letter_code
_entity_poly.pdbx_strand_id
1 'polypeptide(L)'
;KFWMEEYKFDGFRFDGVTSMLYYSHGLGEAFCNYGDYYNGHQDGDAIAYLTLANKLIHEVNKNAITIAEEVSGTPGLAAKIEDGGYGFDYRMAMNIPDFWIKTIKEKKDEDWHPSAIWWETTNRRADEKTISYAESHDQALVGDKTIIFRLIDADMYWHMQKDDHNFMVERGIALHKMIR
;
A
#
# COMPACT_ATOMS: atom_id res chain seq x y z
N LYS A 1 -3.69 -18.79 -13.62
CA LYS A 1 -4.80 -19.44 -14.32
C LYS A 1 -5.62 -20.30 -13.38
N PHE A 2 -5.03 -21.29 -12.71
CA PHE A 2 -5.71 -22.23 -11.78
C PHE A 2 -6.61 -21.52 -10.76
N TRP A 3 -6.10 -20.53 -10.02
CA TRP A 3 -6.89 -19.79 -9.03
C TRP A 3 -8.10 -19.04 -9.61
N MET A 4 -7.97 -18.54 -10.83
CA MET A 4 -9.05 -17.83 -11.52
C MET A 4 -10.10 -18.79 -12.06
N GLU A 5 -9.67 -19.91 -12.64
CA GLU A 5 -10.61 -20.88 -13.27
C GLU A 5 -11.32 -21.76 -12.26
N GLU A 6 -10.60 -22.27 -11.25
CA GLU A 6 -11.15 -23.20 -10.26
C GLU A 6 -11.78 -22.45 -9.06
N TYR A 7 -11.08 -21.47 -8.51
CA TYR A 7 -11.52 -20.75 -7.31
C TYR A 7 -12.21 -19.41 -7.61
N LYS A 8 -12.31 -19.02 -8.89
CA LYS A 8 -13.01 -17.79 -9.35
C LYS A 8 -12.44 -16.51 -8.73
N PHE A 9 -11.12 -16.43 -8.57
CA PHE A 9 -10.47 -15.20 -8.13
C PHE A 9 -10.65 -14.09 -9.17
N ASP A 10 -11.01 -12.90 -8.71
CA ASP A 10 -11.23 -11.71 -9.53
C ASP A 10 -9.98 -10.84 -9.70
N GLY A 11 -8.87 -11.23 -9.10
CA GLY A 11 -7.61 -10.51 -9.22
C GLY A 11 -6.57 -10.94 -8.18
N PHE A 12 -5.43 -10.25 -8.20
CA PHE A 12 -4.29 -10.57 -7.35
C PHE A 12 -3.57 -9.31 -6.87
N ARG A 13 -3.19 -9.31 -5.59
CA ARG A 13 -2.14 -8.43 -5.09
C ARG A 13 -0.80 -9.17 -5.20
N PHE A 14 0.18 -8.51 -5.76
CA PHE A 14 1.56 -8.97 -5.83
C PHE A 14 2.33 -8.32 -4.67
N ASP A 15 2.80 -9.16 -3.79
CA ASP A 15 3.53 -8.79 -2.58
C ASP A 15 5.00 -8.54 -2.89
N GLY A 16 5.61 -7.56 -2.23
CA GLY A 16 7.06 -7.33 -2.28
C GLY A 16 7.65 -7.08 -3.68
N VAL A 17 6.92 -6.43 -4.58
CA VAL A 17 7.34 -6.22 -5.98
C VAL A 17 8.67 -5.50 -6.08
N THR A 18 8.98 -4.56 -5.18
CA THR A 18 10.30 -3.89 -5.13
C THR A 18 11.44 -4.90 -5.04
N SER A 19 11.30 -5.92 -4.19
CA SER A 19 12.35 -6.93 -4.02
C SER A 19 12.52 -7.86 -5.22
N MET A 20 11.54 -7.90 -6.12
CA MET A 20 11.64 -8.60 -7.40
C MET A 20 12.31 -7.74 -8.47
N LEU A 21 11.98 -6.44 -8.51
CA LEU A 21 12.40 -5.54 -9.59
C LEU A 21 13.90 -5.25 -9.62
N TYR A 22 14.61 -5.39 -8.50
CA TYR A 22 16.02 -5.02 -8.37
C TYR A 22 16.86 -6.14 -7.82
N TYR A 23 18.07 -6.31 -8.36
CA TYR A 23 19.04 -7.29 -7.85
C TYR A 23 19.45 -7.01 -6.39
N SER A 24 19.41 -5.76 -5.97
CA SER A 24 19.61 -5.34 -4.59
C SER A 24 18.40 -5.61 -3.67
N HIS A 25 17.28 -6.10 -4.23
CA HIS A 25 15.99 -6.20 -3.54
C HIS A 25 15.46 -4.86 -3.00
N GLY A 26 15.93 -3.74 -3.57
CA GLY A 26 15.61 -2.39 -3.09
C GLY A 26 16.34 -1.99 -1.80
N LEU A 27 17.29 -2.79 -1.34
CA LEU A 27 18.03 -2.53 -0.12
C LEU A 27 19.29 -1.67 -0.39
N GLY A 28 19.45 -0.60 0.41
CA GLY A 28 20.62 0.27 0.31
C GLY A 28 20.64 1.17 -0.92
N GLU A 29 19.56 1.24 -1.68
CA GLU A 29 19.41 2.12 -2.83
C GLU A 29 18.51 3.31 -2.50
N ALA A 30 18.85 4.48 -3.04
CA ALA A 30 18.03 5.67 -2.98
C ALA A 30 17.50 5.97 -4.39
N PHE A 31 16.19 6.11 -4.52
CA PHE A 31 15.51 6.43 -5.78
C PHE A 31 15.16 7.92 -5.77
N CYS A 32 16.14 8.79 -6.06
CA CYS A 32 16.02 10.24 -5.96
C CYS A 32 15.71 10.92 -7.30
N ASN A 33 15.98 10.24 -8.41
CA ASN A 33 15.73 10.75 -9.76
C ASN A 33 15.39 9.58 -10.72
N TYR A 34 14.88 9.92 -11.90
CA TYR A 34 14.46 8.90 -12.88
C TYR A 34 15.60 7.97 -13.33
N GLY A 35 16.85 8.45 -13.35
CA GLY A 35 18.01 7.62 -13.71
C GLY A 35 18.27 6.48 -12.75
N ASP A 36 17.89 6.64 -11.48
CA ASP A 36 18.09 5.62 -10.45
C ASP A 36 17.23 4.37 -10.70
N TYR A 37 16.08 4.53 -11.37
CA TYR A 37 15.22 3.41 -11.76
C TYR A 37 15.70 2.65 -12.99
N TYR A 38 16.68 3.19 -13.74
CA TYR A 38 17.14 2.64 -15.03
C TYR A 38 18.66 2.51 -15.11
N ASN A 39 19.31 2.29 -13.98
CA ASN A 39 20.77 2.25 -13.85
C ASN A 39 21.41 0.88 -14.15
N GLY A 40 20.61 -0.08 -14.66
CA GLY A 40 21.06 -1.45 -14.94
C GLY A 40 21.01 -2.41 -13.75
N HIS A 41 20.47 -1.99 -12.61
CA HIS A 41 20.28 -2.84 -11.44
C HIS A 41 18.90 -3.53 -11.43
N GLN A 42 18.08 -3.29 -12.44
CA GLN A 42 16.79 -3.99 -12.57
C GLN A 42 17.00 -5.44 -12.97
N ASP A 43 16.19 -6.32 -12.40
CA ASP A 43 16.07 -7.70 -12.81
C ASP A 43 15.11 -7.82 -14.00
N GLY A 44 15.70 -7.98 -15.20
CA GLY A 44 14.95 -8.11 -16.44
C GLY A 44 14.04 -9.34 -16.50
N ASP A 45 14.43 -10.43 -15.85
CA ASP A 45 13.63 -11.66 -15.80
C ASP A 45 12.40 -11.46 -14.89
N ALA A 46 12.57 -10.77 -13.76
CA ALA A 46 11.45 -10.42 -12.89
C ALA A 46 10.46 -9.45 -13.57
N ILE A 47 10.97 -8.45 -14.29
CA ILE A 47 10.13 -7.54 -15.08
C ILE A 47 9.33 -8.31 -16.14
N ALA A 48 9.99 -9.20 -16.88
CA ALA A 48 9.33 -10.06 -17.88
C ALA A 48 8.26 -10.95 -17.22
N TYR A 49 8.56 -11.57 -16.08
CA TYR A 49 7.61 -12.38 -15.32
C TYR A 49 6.37 -11.58 -14.91
N LEU A 50 6.55 -10.41 -14.30
CA LEU A 50 5.44 -9.55 -13.83
C LEU A 50 4.57 -9.08 -15.00
N THR A 51 5.20 -8.66 -16.10
CA THR A 51 4.49 -8.22 -17.31
C THR A 51 3.68 -9.37 -17.93
N LEU A 52 4.27 -10.55 -18.05
CA LEU A 52 3.58 -11.73 -18.59
C LEU A 52 2.48 -12.22 -17.65
N ALA A 53 2.68 -12.15 -16.33
CA ALA A 53 1.65 -12.49 -15.35
C ALA A 53 0.43 -11.59 -15.49
N ASN A 54 0.63 -10.27 -15.56
CA ASN A 54 -0.45 -9.29 -15.78
C ASN A 54 -1.19 -9.57 -17.10
N LYS A 55 -0.45 -9.79 -18.18
CA LYS A 55 -1.03 -10.12 -19.48
C LYS A 55 -1.88 -11.39 -19.41
N LEU A 56 -1.36 -12.47 -18.83
CA LEU A 56 -2.09 -13.73 -18.70
C LEU A 56 -3.35 -13.59 -17.85
N ILE A 57 -3.28 -12.85 -16.73
CA ILE A 57 -4.44 -12.61 -15.87
C ILE A 57 -5.56 -11.96 -16.65
N HIS A 58 -5.29 -10.92 -17.42
CA HIS A 58 -6.29 -10.19 -18.22
C HIS A 58 -6.74 -10.99 -19.46
N GLU A 59 -5.91 -11.89 -20.00
CA GLU A 59 -6.36 -12.83 -21.03
C GLU A 59 -7.37 -13.87 -20.50
N VAL A 60 -7.17 -14.34 -19.26
CA VAL A 60 -8.10 -15.27 -18.60
C VAL A 60 -9.41 -14.58 -18.20
N ASN A 61 -9.30 -13.37 -17.63
CA ASN A 61 -10.44 -12.54 -17.24
C ASN A 61 -10.10 -11.06 -17.44
N LYS A 62 -10.65 -10.45 -18.48
CA LYS A 62 -10.42 -9.04 -18.81
C LYS A 62 -10.86 -8.04 -17.73
N ASN A 63 -11.69 -8.46 -16.79
CA ASN A 63 -12.17 -7.64 -15.69
C ASN A 63 -11.40 -7.91 -14.38
N ALA A 64 -10.41 -8.80 -14.41
CA ALA A 64 -9.56 -9.03 -13.25
C ALA A 64 -8.78 -7.77 -12.88
N ILE A 65 -8.40 -7.68 -11.61
CA ILE A 65 -7.63 -6.54 -11.08
C ILE A 65 -6.28 -7.03 -10.59
N THR A 66 -5.21 -6.36 -11.00
CA THR A 66 -3.87 -6.61 -10.51
C THR A 66 -3.33 -5.40 -9.76
N ILE A 67 -2.78 -5.65 -8.57
CA ILE A 67 -2.32 -4.63 -7.64
C ILE A 67 -0.88 -4.93 -7.26
N ALA A 68 0.02 -3.97 -7.43
CA ALA A 68 1.41 -4.11 -7.00
C ALA A 68 1.64 -3.44 -5.65
N GLU A 69 2.24 -4.17 -4.73
CA GLU A 69 2.89 -3.58 -3.57
C GLU A 69 4.33 -3.24 -3.93
N GLU A 70 4.63 -1.96 -4.04
CA GLU A 70 5.92 -1.47 -4.53
C GLU A 70 6.27 -0.14 -3.85
N VAL A 71 7.43 -0.08 -3.17
CA VAL A 71 7.83 1.05 -2.33
C VAL A 71 8.87 1.98 -2.97
N SER A 72 9.59 1.53 -4.02
CA SER A 72 10.64 2.36 -4.63
C SER A 72 10.08 3.53 -5.45
N GLY A 73 8.83 3.42 -5.88
CA GLY A 73 8.20 4.40 -6.74
C GLY A 73 8.53 4.23 -8.22
N THR A 74 8.91 3.01 -8.67
CA THR A 74 9.21 2.69 -10.07
C THR A 74 8.17 3.27 -11.03
N PRO A 75 8.56 4.09 -12.02
CA PRO A 75 7.63 4.64 -12.99
C PRO A 75 7.06 3.57 -13.92
N GLY A 76 5.82 3.73 -14.35
CA GLY A 76 5.17 2.84 -15.32
C GLY A 76 4.69 1.51 -14.75
N LEU A 77 4.79 1.30 -13.42
CA LEU A 77 4.35 0.05 -12.80
C LEU A 77 2.87 -0.23 -13.09
N ALA A 78 2.00 0.76 -12.90
CA ALA A 78 0.57 0.69 -13.16
C ALA A 78 0.19 1.40 -14.48
N ALA A 79 1.06 1.32 -15.48
CA ALA A 79 0.80 1.76 -16.83
C ALA A 79 0.60 0.56 -17.76
N LYS A 80 -0.04 0.78 -18.89
CA LYS A 80 -0.29 -0.27 -19.88
C LYS A 80 1.01 -0.79 -20.49
N ILE A 81 1.02 -2.06 -20.85
CA ILE A 81 2.16 -2.71 -21.52
C ILE A 81 2.48 -2.03 -22.85
N GLU A 82 1.44 -1.62 -23.61
CA GLU A 82 1.59 -0.91 -24.90
C GLU A 82 2.28 0.44 -24.76
N ASP A 83 2.18 1.07 -23.57
CA ASP A 83 2.80 2.34 -23.24
C ASP A 83 4.18 2.17 -22.57
N GLY A 84 4.69 0.94 -22.53
CA GLY A 84 5.97 0.58 -21.92
C GLY A 84 5.89 0.30 -20.41
N GLY A 85 4.68 0.17 -19.86
CA GLY A 85 4.45 -0.16 -18.46
C GLY A 85 4.48 -1.66 -18.18
N TYR A 86 4.31 -2.03 -16.90
CA TYR A 86 4.34 -3.43 -16.45
C TYR A 86 2.95 -4.08 -16.44
N GLY A 87 1.89 -3.31 -16.74
CA GLY A 87 0.54 -3.79 -16.92
C GLY A 87 -0.26 -4.04 -15.65
N PHE A 88 0.19 -3.57 -14.50
CA PHE A 88 -0.66 -3.55 -13.31
C PHE A 88 -1.80 -2.54 -13.46
N ASP A 89 -2.97 -2.85 -12.89
CA ASP A 89 -4.08 -1.91 -12.86
C ASP A 89 -3.89 -0.84 -11.79
N TYR A 90 -3.27 -1.21 -10.67
CA TYR A 90 -3.06 -0.33 -9.53
C TYR A 90 -1.73 -0.61 -8.85
N ARG A 91 -1.21 0.42 -8.19
CA ARG A 91 -0.18 0.28 -7.17
C ARG A 91 -0.72 0.66 -5.79
N MET A 92 -0.18 0.12 -4.73
CA MET A 92 -0.53 0.52 -3.37
C MET A 92 0.10 1.87 -3.02
N ALA A 93 -0.66 2.74 -2.37
CA ALA A 93 -0.18 4.04 -1.91
C ALA A 93 0.56 3.88 -0.57
N MET A 94 1.82 3.44 -0.64
CA MET A 94 2.64 3.03 0.51
C MET A 94 2.91 4.16 1.53
N ASN A 95 2.83 5.42 1.11
CA ASN A 95 3.02 6.58 1.99
C ASN A 95 1.89 6.75 3.03
N ILE A 96 0.68 6.29 2.73
CA ILE A 96 -0.49 6.56 3.57
C ILE A 96 -0.44 5.83 4.92
N PRO A 97 -0.16 4.52 5.00
CA PRO A 97 -0.03 3.84 6.29
C PRO A 97 1.06 4.46 7.17
N ASP A 98 2.21 4.78 6.57
CA ASP A 98 3.33 5.40 7.30
C ASP A 98 2.97 6.79 7.82
N PHE A 99 2.27 7.58 7.02
CA PHE A 99 1.75 8.88 7.45
C PHE A 99 0.81 8.74 8.66
N TRP A 100 -0.13 7.79 8.63
CA TRP A 100 -1.05 7.58 9.74
C TRP A 100 -0.35 7.10 11.00
N ILE A 101 0.55 6.11 10.88
CA ILE A 101 1.32 5.62 12.03
C ILE A 101 2.13 6.75 12.66
N LYS A 102 2.83 7.54 11.84
CA LYS A 102 3.63 8.67 12.31
C LYS A 102 2.75 9.74 12.97
N THR A 103 1.62 10.08 12.35
CA THR A 103 0.68 11.07 12.88
C THR A 103 0.14 10.64 14.23
N ILE A 104 -0.29 9.40 14.38
CA ILE A 104 -0.85 8.86 15.63
C ILE A 104 0.22 8.77 16.73
N LYS A 105 1.45 8.43 16.39
CA LYS A 105 2.55 8.30 17.36
C LYS A 105 3.11 9.64 17.86
N GLU A 106 3.20 10.62 16.97
CA GLU A 106 4.00 11.81 17.20
C GLU A 106 3.18 13.07 17.44
N LYS A 107 1.88 13.06 17.09
CA LYS A 107 1.03 14.25 17.16
C LYS A 107 -0.16 14.05 18.08
N LYS A 108 -0.54 15.11 18.81
CA LYS A 108 -1.82 15.18 19.49
C LYS A 108 -2.93 15.45 18.48
N ASP A 109 -4.17 15.14 18.84
CA ASP A 109 -5.34 15.28 17.94
C ASP A 109 -5.50 16.71 17.41
N GLU A 110 -5.29 17.70 18.28
CA GLU A 110 -5.36 19.13 17.93
C GLU A 110 -4.29 19.57 16.92
N ASP A 111 -3.21 18.80 16.76
CA ASP A 111 -2.11 19.06 15.82
C ASP A 111 -2.30 18.36 14.47
N TRP A 112 -3.43 17.69 14.26
CA TRP A 112 -3.73 17.06 12.98
C TRP A 112 -4.26 18.09 11.99
N HIS A 113 -3.42 18.48 11.04
CA HIS A 113 -3.77 19.49 10.05
C HIS A 113 -4.49 18.89 8.84
N PRO A 114 -5.72 19.31 8.53
CA PRO A 114 -6.49 18.81 7.38
C PRO A 114 -5.75 18.95 6.04
N SER A 115 -4.95 20.02 5.88
CA SER A 115 -4.14 20.21 4.66
C SER A 115 -3.06 19.16 4.49
N ALA A 116 -2.41 18.74 5.59
CA ALA A 116 -1.41 17.67 5.55
C ALA A 116 -2.06 16.31 5.24
N ILE A 117 -3.21 16.02 5.87
CA ILE A 117 -4.00 14.82 5.59
C ILE A 117 -4.41 14.80 4.11
N TRP A 118 -4.97 15.90 3.62
CA TRP A 118 -5.35 16.04 2.21
C TRP A 118 -4.18 15.77 1.28
N TRP A 119 -3.04 16.43 1.53
CA TRP A 119 -1.84 16.27 0.71
C TRP A 119 -1.39 14.81 0.66
N GLU A 120 -1.19 14.17 1.80
CA GLU A 120 -0.70 12.79 1.85
C GLU A 120 -1.67 11.78 1.22
N THR A 121 -2.98 12.02 1.36
CA THR A 121 -3.99 11.13 0.81
C THR A 121 -4.28 11.36 -0.68
N THR A 122 -3.86 12.49 -1.25
CA THR A 122 -4.13 12.85 -2.65
C THR A 122 -2.88 13.01 -3.51
N ASN A 123 -1.68 13.07 -2.92
CA ASN A 123 -0.41 13.21 -3.65
C ASN A 123 -0.09 11.93 -4.42
N ARG A 124 -0.41 11.92 -5.71
CA ARG A 124 -0.30 10.78 -6.63
C ARG A 124 0.32 11.22 -7.93
N ARG A 125 0.96 10.28 -8.64
CA ARG A 125 1.24 10.46 -10.06
C ARG A 125 -0.08 10.49 -10.83
N ALA A 126 -0.20 11.40 -11.78
CA ALA A 126 -1.43 11.58 -12.56
C ALA A 126 -1.68 10.41 -13.54
N ASP A 127 -0.62 9.75 -13.96
CA ASP A 127 -0.60 8.70 -14.99
C ASP A 127 -0.71 7.27 -14.42
N GLU A 128 -0.67 7.11 -13.10
CA GLU A 128 -0.79 5.79 -12.45
C GLU A 128 -1.94 5.77 -11.44
N LYS A 129 -2.73 4.71 -11.51
CA LYS A 129 -3.81 4.47 -10.55
C LYS A 129 -3.24 3.88 -9.25
N THR A 130 -3.75 4.38 -8.13
CA THR A 130 -3.33 3.89 -6.80
C THR A 130 -4.52 3.42 -5.97
N ILE A 131 -4.26 2.47 -5.09
CA ILE A 131 -5.18 2.08 -4.02
C ILE A 131 -4.69 2.68 -2.71
N SER A 132 -5.52 3.55 -2.14
CA SER A 132 -5.30 4.11 -0.80
C SER A 132 -5.74 3.11 0.26
N TYR A 133 -4.97 2.98 1.32
CA TYR A 133 -5.29 2.12 2.46
C TYR A 133 -4.68 2.70 3.74
N ALA A 134 -5.32 2.46 4.86
CA ALA A 134 -4.85 2.99 6.14
C ALA A 134 -3.81 2.07 6.79
N GLU A 135 -4.02 0.77 6.71
CA GLU A 135 -3.12 -0.26 7.23
C GLU A 135 -3.30 -1.59 6.49
N SER A 136 -2.27 -2.42 6.49
CA SER A 136 -2.28 -3.83 6.12
C SER A 136 -1.78 -4.68 7.28
N HIS A 137 -1.58 -5.99 7.04
CA HIS A 137 -0.95 -6.88 8.01
C HIS A 137 0.48 -6.44 8.38
N ASP A 138 1.20 -5.77 7.47
CA ASP A 138 2.59 -5.34 7.70
C ASP A 138 2.70 -4.34 8.84
N GLN A 139 1.80 -3.35 8.90
CA GLN A 139 1.84 -2.34 9.96
C GLN A 139 1.61 -2.95 11.34
N ALA A 140 0.79 -4.00 11.44
CA ALA A 140 0.55 -4.71 12.68
C ALA A 140 1.73 -5.61 13.07
N LEU A 141 2.36 -6.29 12.09
CA LEU A 141 3.45 -7.23 12.34
C LEU A 141 4.79 -6.54 12.57
N VAL A 142 5.12 -5.56 11.73
CA VAL A 142 6.40 -4.82 11.81
C VAL A 142 6.30 -3.62 12.75
N GLY A 143 5.14 -3.01 12.80
CA GLY A 143 4.89 -1.80 13.58
C GLY A 143 4.35 -2.04 14.99
N ASP A 144 4.25 -3.27 15.47
CA ASP A 144 3.80 -3.72 16.80
C ASP A 144 2.29 -3.68 17.10
N LYS A 145 1.51 -2.78 16.50
CA LYS A 145 0.07 -2.62 16.78
C LYS A 145 -0.71 -2.20 15.53
N THR A 146 -1.98 -2.61 15.47
CA THR A 146 -2.93 -2.06 14.51
C THR A 146 -3.28 -0.60 14.86
N ILE A 147 -3.80 0.15 13.89
CA ILE A 147 -4.18 1.55 14.08
C ILE A 147 -5.15 1.73 15.24
N ILE A 148 -6.19 0.88 15.32
CA ILE A 148 -7.19 0.99 16.41
C ILE A 148 -6.54 0.81 17.78
N PHE A 149 -5.60 -0.13 17.93
CA PHE A 149 -4.92 -0.37 19.18
C PHE A 149 -3.92 0.72 19.53
N ARG A 150 -3.35 1.41 18.52
CA ARG A 150 -2.54 2.60 18.77
C ARG A 150 -3.36 3.78 19.26
N LEU A 151 -4.57 3.97 18.71
CA LEU A 151 -5.46 5.07 19.06
C LEU A 151 -6.05 4.94 20.46
N ILE A 152 -6.34 3.71 20.90
CA ILE A 152 -6.94 3.42 22.21
C ILE A 152 -5.86 3.18 23.27
N ASP A 153 -4.76 2.56 22.88
CA ASP A 153 -3.62 2.17 23.72
C ASP A 153 -4.01 1.28 24.92
N ALA A 154 -3.58 1.60 26.13
CA ALA A 154 -3.76 0.74 27.31
C ALA A 154 -5.23 0.46 27.63
N ASP A 155 -6.13 1.41 27.36
CA ASP A 155 -7.55 1.27 27.64
C ASP A 155 -8.22 0.14 26.85
N MET A 156 -7.63 -0.30 25.75
CA MET A 156 -8.10 -1.47 24.98
C MET A 156 -8.12 -2.77 25.80
N TYR A 157 -7.30 -2.89 26.82
CA TYR A 157 -7.22 -4.10 27.64
C TYR A 157 -8.26 -4.13 28.77
N TRP A 158 -8.74 -2.96 29.20
CA TRP A 158 -9.53 -2.84 30.42
C TRP A 158 -10.90 -2.23 30.21
N HIS A 159 -11.11 -1.46 29.14
CA HIS A 159 -12.26 -0.60 28.92
C HIS A 159 -13.00 -0.82 27.59
N MET A 160 -12.85 -1.99 26.96
CA MET A 160 -13.53 -2.33 25.69
C MET A 160 -14.91 -3.00 25.91
N GLN A 161 -15.43 -3.03 27.10
CA GLN A 161 -16.77 -3.55 27.39
C GLN A 161 -17.83 -2.62 26.83
N LYS A 162 -18.93 -3.20 26.36
CA LYS A 162 -20.01 -2.44 25.68
C LYS A 162 -20.55 -1.27 26.49
N ASP A 163 -20.60 -1.40 27.81
CA ASP A 163 -21.20 -0.41 28.73
C ASP A 163 -20.14 0.45 29.47
N ASP A 164 -18.90 0.41 29.04
CA ASP A 164 -17.80 1.02 29.78
C ASP A 164 -17.57 2.50 29.49
N HIS A 165 -18.20 3.10 28.49
CA HIS A 165 -18.19 4.52 28.13
C HIS A 165 -16.84 5.24 28.36
N ASN A 166 -15.74 4.58 28.00
CA ASN A 166 -14.41 5.12 28.18
C ASN A 166 -14.07 6.11 27.05
N PHE A 167 -13.64 7.32 27.43
CA PHE A 167 -13.30 8.39 26.48
C PHE A 167 -12.23 7.97 25.46
N MET A 168 -11.17 7.27 25.87
CA MET A 168 -10.09 6.87 24.94
C MET A 168 -10.57 5.84 23.93
N VAL A 169 -11.45 4.95 24.34
CA VAL A 169 -12.07 3.97 23.43
C VAL A 169 -12.98 4.66 22.42
N GLU A 170 -13.87 5.55 22.89
CA GLU A 170 -14.78 6.29 22.01
C GLU A 170 -14.02 7.20 21.03
N ARG A 171 -13.01 7.92 21.51
CA ARG A 171 -12.08 8.71 20.68
C ARG A 171 -11.38 7.83 19.65
N GLY A 172 -10.80 6.72 20.07
CA GLY A 172 -10.07 5.82 19.18
C GLY A 172 -10.95 5.26 18.07
N ILE A 173 -12.21 4.88 18.40
CA ILE A 173 -13.19 4.41 17.42
C ILE A 173 -13.55 5.52 16.42
N ALA A 174 -13.77 6.77 16.92
CA ALA A 174 -14.12 7.90 16.06
C ALA A 174 -13.00 8.24 15.09
N LEU A 175 -11.75 8.34 15.58
CA LEU A 175 -10.58 8.59 14.73
C LEU A 175 -10.31 7.45 13.74
N HIS A 176 -10.46 6.21 14.15
CA HIS A 176 -10.32 5.06 13.26
C HIS A 176 -11.34 5.06 12.10
N LYS A 177 -12.58 5.46 12.39
CA LYS A 177 -13.61 5.64 11.35
C LYS A 177 -13.27 6.78 10.39
N MET A 178 -12.65 7.85 10.88
CA MET A 178 -12.23 8.97 10.05
C MET A 178 -11.06 8.59 9.12
N ILE A 179 -10.12 7.79 9.62
CA ILE A 179 -8.93 7.34 8.88
C ILE A 179 -9.32 6.38 7.74
N ARG A 180 -10.32 5.54 7.93
CA ARG A 180 -10.82 4.54 6.98
C ARG A 180 -11.92 5.04 6.08
#